data_ca3d973867cae79808b728c024ecb48c
#
_entry.id   ca3d973867cae79808b728c024ecb48c
#
_cell.length_a   1.000
_cell.length_b   1.000
_cell.length_c   1.000
_cell.angle_alpha   90.00
_cell.angle_beta   90.00
_cell.angle_gamma   90.00
#
_symmetry.space_group_name_H-M   'P 1'
#
loop_
_entity.id
_entity.type
_entity.pdbx_description
1 polymer ?
#
loop_
_entity_poly.entity_id
_entity_poly.type
_entity_poly.pdbx_seq_one_letter_code
_entity_poly.pdbx_strand_id
1 'polypeptide(L)'
;MGRKLLALAALLSLPAAAQAQVDDPRAFVARSYAAYARAANDPPAEQPRAYSPRLRALFAGYESWARAHDDLVGSLDFDWWVNAQDWEISRVAVTQAPSGRGRRTVAARWTNYGRVDRSRFLFVRIGGRWYLDDVVNGNGREPDGWTLSALLRQRP
;
A
#
# COMPACT_ATOMS: atom_id res chain seq x y z
N MET A 1 -0.49 35.73 -56.29
CA MET A 1 -1.20 34.54 -55.75
C MET A 1 -0.37 33.92 -54.66
N GLY A 2 -0.63 34.24 -53.38
CA GLY A 2 0.13 33.78 -52.24
C GLY A 2 -0.62 32.66 -51.51
N ARG A 3 -0.11 31.44 -51.55
CA ARG A 3 -0.65 30.31 -50.79
C ARG A 3 -0.18 30.43 -49.34
N LYS A 4 -1.11 30.72 -48.41
CA LYS A 4 -0.87 30.64 -46.98
C LYS A 4 -0.90 29.15 -46.56
N LEU A 5 0.25 28.61 -46.13
CA LEU A 5 0.36 27.32 -45.46
C LEU A 5 -0.12 27.48 -44.03
N LEU A 6 -1.25 26.89 -43.71
CA LEU A 6 -1.72 26.69 -42.33
C LEU A 6 -0.97 25.49 -41.75
N ALA A 7 -0.04 25.75 -40.82
CA ALA A 7 0.58 24.72 -40.03
C ALA A 7 -0.40 24.25 -38.94
N LEU A 8 -0.91 23.03 -39.08
CA LEU A 8 -1.74 22.36 -38.08
C LEU A 8 -0.82 21.81 -36.97
N ALA A 9 -0.75 22.51 -35.83
CA ALA A 9 -0.04 22.03 -34.67
C ALA A 9 -0.86 20.91 -34.05
N ALA A 10 -0.42 19.67 -34.23
CA ALA A 10 -0.95 18.50 -33.51
C ALA A 10 -0.47 18.57 -32.05
N LEU A 11 -1.37 18.93 -31.16
CA LEU A 11 -1.18 18.77 -29.72
C LEU A 11 -1.15 17.26 -29.39
N LEU A 12 0.06 16.71 -29.28
CA LEU A 12 0.28 15.40 -28.68
C LEU A 12 -0.07 15.49 -27.18
N SER A 13 -1.31 15.16 -26.84
CA SER A 13 -1.70 14.90 -25.45
C SER A 13 -0.93 13.65 -24.99
N LEU A 14 0.14 13.85 -24.22
CA LEU A 14 0.80 12.79 -23.48
C LEU A 14 -0.26 12.14 -22.57
N PRO A 15 -0.40 10.80 -22.56
CA PRO A 15 -1.28 10.14 -21.61
C PRO A 15 -0.79 10.54 -20.22
N ALA A 16 -1.65 11.19 -19.43
CA ALA A 16 -1.40 11.41 -18.03
C ALA A 16 -1.05 10.03 -17.43
N ALA A 17 0.17 9.90 -16.89
CA ALA A 17 0.64 8.67 -16.28
C ALA A 17 -0.47 8.13 -15.40
N ALA A 18 -0.94 6.91 -15.69
CA ALA A 18 -2.06 6.28 -15.01
C ALA A 18 -1.79 6.33 -13.51
N GLN A 19 -2.44 7.26 -12.83
CA GLN A 19 -2.26 7.46 -11.40
C GLN A 19 -2.69 6.16 -10.75
N ALA A 20 -1.88 5.61 -9.84
CA ALA A 20 -2.15 4.37 -9.12
C ALA A 20 -3.46 4.50 -8.34
N GLN A 21 -4.56 4.27 -9.03
CA GLN A 21 -5.91 4.32 -8.51
C GLN A 21 -6.27 2.91 -8.08
N VAL A 22 -6.81 2.76 -6.88
CA VAL A 22 -7.33 1.46 -6.45
C VAL A 22 -8.74 1.31 -7.00
N ASP A 23 -8.86 0.75 -8.20
CA ASP A 23 -10.16 0.45 -8.81
C ASP A 23 -10.78 -0.79 -8.18
N ASP A 24 -9.96 -1.80 -7.92
CA ASP A 24 -10.31 -3.05 -7.25
C ASP A 24 -9.33 -3.33 -6.10
N PRO A 25 -9.80 -3.26 -4.83
CA PRO A 25 -8.99 -3.55 -3.65
C PRO A 25 -8.32 -4.92 -3.66
N ARG A 26 -9.03 -5.97 -4.09
CA ARG A 26 -8.47 -7.33 -4.15
C ARG A 26 -7.35 -7.42 -5.18
N ALA A 27 -7.58 -6.90 -6.38
CA ALA A 27 -6.56 -6.89 -7.43
C ALA A 27 -5.35 -6.04 -7.04
N PHE A 28 -5.54 -4.92 -6.33
CA PHE A 28 -4.47 -4.10 -5.80
C PHE A 28 -3.55 -4.90 -4.85
N VAL A 29 -4.12 -5.55 -3.84
CA VAL A 29 -3.36 -6.38 -2.89
C VAL A 29 -2.66 -7.55 -3.59
N ALA A 30 -3.36 -8.23 -4.52
CA ALA A 30 -2.78 -9.35 -5.27
C ALA A 30 -1.57 -8.93 -6.12
N ARG A 31 -1.64 -7.77 -6.79
CA ARG A 31 -0.50 -7.22 -7.56
C ARG A 31 0.68 -6.85 -6.66
N SER A 32 0.42 -6.29 -5.49
CA SER A 32 1.47 -5.96 -4.52
C SER A 32 2.22 -7.22 -4.08
N TYR A 33 1.52 -8.26 -3.63
CA TYR A 33 2.19 -9.54 -3.28
C TYR A 33 2.88 -10.22 -4.45
N ALA A 34 2.33 -10.12 -5.67
CA ALA A 34 3.00 -10.63 -6.86
C ALA A 34 4.31 -9.85 -7.16
N ALA A 35 4.40 -8.58 -6.81
CA ALA A 35 5.64 -7.82 -6.89
C ALA A 35 6.65 -8.27 -5.82
N TYR A 36 6.24 -8.43 -4.57
CA TYR A 36 7.08 -8.97 -3.50
C TYR A 36 7.62 -10.38 -3.79
N ALA A 37 6.80 -11.24 -4.39
CA ALA A 37 7.22 -12.59 -4.77
C ALA A 37 8.28 -12.61 -5.88
N ARG A 38 8.40 -11.54 -6.67
CA ARG A 38 9.43 -11.41 -7.72
C ARG A 38 10.67 -10.66 -7.28
N ALA A 39 10.54 -9.76 -6.33
CA ALA A 39 11.59 -8.87 -5.87
C ALA A 39 12.20 -9.43 -4.58
N ALA A 40 13.23 -10.26 -4.71
CA ALA A 40 13.95 -10.77 -3.54
C ALA A 40 14.64 -9.60 -2.80
N ASN A 41 14.12 -9.24 -1.61
CA ASN A 41 14.64 -8.19 -0.71
C ASN A 41 14.79 -6.78 -1.33
N ASP A 42 14.12 -6.52 -2.45
CA ASP A 42 13.98 -5.18 -3.03
C ASP A 42 12.51 -4.77 -2.97
N PRO A 43 12.09 -3.94 -1.99
CA PRO A 43 10.70 -3.63 -1.78
C PRO A 43 10.12 -2.91 -3.00
N PRO A 44 8.94 -3.32 -3.47
CA PRO A 44 8.23 -2.58 -4.50
C PRO A 44 8.01 -1.13 -4.08
N ALA A 45 8.12 -0.20 -5.03
CA ALA A 45 7.91 1.22 -4.77
C ALA A 45 6.60 1.46 -4.02
N GLU A 46 6.65 2.21 -2.92
CA GLU A 46 5.48 2.61 -2.17
C GLU A 46 4.47 3.37 -3.05
N GLN A 47 3.19 3.17 -2.76
CA GLN A 47 2.09 3.77 -3.51
C GLN A 47 1.25 4.71 -2.61
N PRO A 48 1.79 5.85 -2.12
CA PRO A 48 1.10 6.73 -1.18
C PRO A 48 -0.24 7.27 -1.71
N ARG A 49 -0.40 7.34 -3.03
CA ARG A 49 -1.66 7.77 -3.68
C ARG A 49 -2.80 6.78 -3.49
N ALA A 50 -2.48 5.51 -3.21
CA ALA A 50 -3.44 4.47 -2.89
C ALA A 50 -3.95 4.55 -1.43
N TYR A 51 -3.28 5.32 -0.57
CA TYR A 51 -3.63 5.44 0.84
C TYR A 51 -4.72 6.51 1.06
N SER A 52 -5.58 6.28 2.05
CA SER A 52 -6.55 7.29 2.46
C SER A 52 -5.87 8.57 2.96
N PRO A 53 -6.56 9.73 2.96
CA PRO A 53 -6.02 10.95 3.56
C PRO A 53 -5.56 10.74 5.01
N ARG A 54 -6.33 9.94 5.78
CA ARG A 54 -5.99 9.58 7.16
C ARG A 54 -4.68 8.79 7.24
N LEU A 55 -4.53 7.74 6.47
CA LEU A 55 -3.33 6.89 6.50
C LEU A 55 -2.10 7.66 6.02
N ARG A 56 -2.22 8.49 4.98
CA ARG A 56 -1.14 9.38 4.53
C ARG A 56 -0.68 10.36 5.62
N ALA A 57 -1.63 10.94 6.35
CA ALA A 57 -1.29 11.85 7.45
C ALA A 57 -0.53 11.14 8.57
N LEU A 58 -0.88 9.87 8.87
CA LEU A 58 -0.16 9.06 9.85
C LEU A 58 1.27 8.75 9.41
N PHE A 59 1.47 8.36 8.15
CA PHE A 59 2.81 8.16 7.59
C PHE A 59 3.63 9.45 7.64
N ALA A 60 3.09 10.57 7.16
CA ALA A 60 3.79 11.85 7.19
C ALA A 60 4.20 12.27 8.61
N GLY A 61 3.33 12.04 9.61
CA GLY A 61 3.64 12.29 11.01
C GLY A 61 4.74 11.38 11.56
N TYR A 62 4.71 10.08 11.20
CA TYR A 62 5.73 9.11 11.59
C TYR A 62 7.09 9.45 10.95
N GLU A 63 7.12 9.70 9.66
CA GLU A 63 8.34 10.09 8.93
C GLU A 63 8.96 11.39 9.47
N SER A 64 8.12 12.38 9.83
CA SER A 64 8.58 13.62 10.44
C SER A 64 9.23 13.37 11.81
N TRP A 65 8.62 12.51 12.61
CA TRP A 65 9.19 12.08 13.89
C TRP A 65 10.50 11.31 13.70
N ALA A 66 10.55 10.33 12.81
CA ALA A 66 11.72 9.51 12.53
C ALA A 66 12.92 10.37 12.07
N ARG A 67 12.69 11.37 11.21
CA ARG A 67 13.74 12.32 10.80
C ARG A 67 14.26 13.20 11.93
N ALA A 68 13.47 13.44 12.97
CA ALA A 68 13.89 14.23 14.13
C ALA A 68 14.57 13.38 15.22
N HIS A 69 14.53 12.04 15.09
CA HIS A 69 15.03 11.07 16.07
C HIS A 69 15.74 9.93 15.34
N ASP A 70 16.71 10.27 14.49
CA ASP A 70 17.46 9.33 13.64
C ASP A 70 18.35 8.36 14.42
N ASP A 71 18.59 8.63 15.69
CA ASP A 71 19.28 7.78 16.66
C ASP A 71 18.38 6.70 17.30
N LEU A 72 17.05 6.75 17.07
CA LEU A 72 16.09 5.81 17.64
C LEU A 72 15.52 4.87 16.59
N VAL A 73 15.39 3.60 16.98
CA VAL A 73 14.66 2.61 16.18
C VAL A 73 13.17 2.84 16.34
N GLY A 74 12.50 3.16 15.23
CA GLY A 74 11.06 3.36 15.23
C GLY A 74 10.26 2.05 15.22
N SER A 75 8.96 2.15 15.40
CA SER A 75 8.04 1.00 15.39
C SER A 75 7.88 0.32 14.03
N LEU A 76 8.35 0.94 12.94
CA LEU A 76 8.38 0.38 11.58
C LEU A 76 9.85 0.12 11.15
N ASP A 77 10.51 -0.79 11.83
CA ASP A 77 11.84 -1.30 11.46
C ASP A 77 11.77 -2.51 10.51
N PHE A 78 10.59 -2.79 9.97
CA PHE A 78 10.31 -3.90 9.06
C PHE A 78 9.36 -3.46 7.94
N ASP A 79 9.32 -4.25 6.86
CA ASP A 79 8.32 -4.04 5.80
C ASP A 79 6.95 -4.60 6.23
N TRP A 80 5.99 -3.71 6.44
CA TRP A 80 4.65 -4.03 6.93
C TRP A 80 3.78 -4.81 5.92
N TRP A 81 4.13 -4.82 4.62
CA TRP A 81 3.46 -5.65 3.63
C TRP A 81 3.69 -7.14 3.88
N VAL A 82 4.91 -7.49 4.22
CA VAL A 82 5.38 -8.86 4.37
C VAL A 82 5.67 -9.25 5.83
N ASN A 83 5.52 -8.30 6.77
CA ASN A 83 5.76 -8.48 8.21
C ASN A 83 7.16 -9.03 8.49
N ALA A 84 8.18 -8.50 7.83
CA ALA A 84 9.56 -8.98 7.93
C ALA A 84 10.56 -7.95 7.43
N GLN A 85 11.82 -8.08 7.83
CA GLN A 85 12.95 -7.32 7.26
C GLN A 85 13.47 -7.96 5.98
N ASP A 86 13.44 -9.31 5.92
CA ASP A 86 13.84 -10.11 4.76
C ASP A 86 12.69 -11.02 4.31
N TRP A 87 12.58 -11.34 3.03
CA TRP A 87 11.48 -12.18 2.55
C TRP A 87 11.84 -13.08 1.36
N GLU A 88 11.18 -14.23 1.37
CA GLU A 88 11.01 -15.14 0.25
C GLU A 88 9.53 -15.51 0.17
N ILE A 89 8.74 -14.73 -0.58
CA ILE A 89 7.29 -14.85 -0.60
C ILE A 89 6.83 -15.93 -1.56
N SER A 90 6.00 -16.82 -1.06
CA SER A 90 5.36 -17.89 -1.81
C SER A 90 3.93 -18.17 -1.32
N ARG A 91 3.18 -19.01 -2.07
CA ARG A 91 1.82 -19.49 -1.70
C ARG A 91 0.87 -18.37 -1.31
N VAL A 92 0.85 -17.29 -2.08
CA VAL A 92 -0.01 -16.14 -1.82
C VAL A 92 -1.46 -16.48 -2.16
N ALA A 93 -2.36 -16.25 -1.21
CA ALA A 93 -3.81 -16.33 -1.39
C ALA A 93 -4.45 -15.00 -0.97
N VAL A 94 -5.24 -14.40 -1.87
CA VAL A 94 -5.92 -13.11 -1.61
C VAL A 94 -7.42 -13.31 -1.77
N THR A 95 -8.17 -12.99 -0.71
CA THR A 95 -9.62 -13.06 -0.66
C THR A 95 -10.21 -11.72 -0.27
N GLN A 96 -11.47 -11.48 -0.62
CA GLN A 96 -12.17 -10.25 -0.26
C GLN A 96 -13.51 -10.59 0.39
N ALA A 97 -13.78 -9.95 1.53
CA ALA A 97 -15.05 -10.03 2.21
C ALA A 97 -15.83 -8.71 2.08
N PRO A 98 -17.15 -8.74 1.96
CA PRO A 98 -17.99 -7.55 2.11
C PRO A 98 -17.84 -6.98 3.52
N SER A 99 -17.63 -5.66 3.63
CA SER A 99 -17.43 -4.99 4.93
C SER A 99 -18.39 -3.81 5.11
N GLY A 100 -19.59 -3.93 4.54
CA GLY A 100 -20.59 -2.88 4.58
C GLY A 100 -20.45 -1.83 3.47
N ARG A 101 -21.34 -0.83 3.49
CA ARG A 101 -21.39 0.22 2.46
C ARG A 101 -20.14 1.11 2.55
N GLY A 102 -19.44 1.26 1.43
CA GLY A 102 -18.23 2.11 1.35
C GLY A 102 -16.98 1.53 2.05
N ARG A 103 -16.99 0.26 2.46
CA ARG A 103 -15.85 -0.43 3.06
C ARG A 103 -15.58 -1.76 2.36
N ARG A 104 -14.32 -2.19 2.34
CA ARG A 104 -13.88 -3.53 1.89
C ARG A 104 -12.77 -4.01 2.78
N THR A 105 -12.77 -5.30 3.07
CA THR A 105 -11.66 -5.98 3.72
C THR A 105 -11.09 -7.00 2.74
N VAL A 106 -9.81 -6.88 2.45
CA VAL A 106 -9.06 -7.85 1.65
C VAL A 106 -8.12 -8.59 2.60
N ALA A 107 -8.24 -9.91 2.66
CA ALA A 107 -7.33 -10.75 3.42
C ALA A 107 -6.29 -11.35 2.49
N ALA A 108 -5.02 -11.23 2.87
CA ALA A 108 -3.90 -11.93 2.26
C ALA A 108 -3.31 -12.93 3.25
N ARG A 109 -2.96 -14.10 2.74
CA ARG A 109 -2.21 -15.14 3.44
C ARG A 109 -1.05 -15.54 2.54
N TRP A 110 0.15 -15.60 3.08
CA TRP A 110 1.35 -15.96 2.32
C TRP A 110 2.29 -16.82 3.17
N THR A 111 3.29 -17.36 2.52
CA THR A 111 4.39 -18.05 3.19
C THR A 111 5.66 -17.23 2.98
N ASN A 112 6.38 -16.92 4.06
CA ASN A 112 7.68 -16.28 4.04
C ASN A 112 8.71 -17.22 4.68
N TYR A 113 9.74 -17.66 3.94
CA TYR A 113 10.71 -18.69 4.40
C TYR A 113 10.05 -19.90 5.08
N GLY A 114 8.96 -20.41 4.48
CA GLY A 114 8.22 -21.53 5.05
C GLY A 114 7.22 -21.19 6.16
N ARG A 115 7.31 -20.02 6.80
CA ARG A 115 6.39 -19.57 7.85
C ARG A 115 5.14 -18.93 7.21
N VAL A 116 3.98 -19.33 7.65
CA VAL A 116 2.70 -18.75 7.20
C VAL A 116 2.40 -17.48 7.96
N ASP A 117 2.05 -16.41 7.23
CA ASP A 117 1.59 -15.15 7.79
C ASP A 117 0.29 -14.67 7.11
N ARG A 118 -0.35 -13.66 7.69
CA ARG A 118 -1.63 -13.14 7.21
C ARG A 118 -1.84 -11.69 7.62
N SER A 119 -2.40 -10.90 6.70
CA SER A 119 -2.87 -9.54 6.98
C SER A 119 -4.24 -9.29 6.38
N ARG A 120 -4.96 -8.34 6.97
CA ARG A 120 -6.20 -7.79 6.46
C ARG A 120 -5.99 -6.33 6.09
N PHE A 121 -6.27 -6.00 4.86
CA PHE A 121 -6.17 -4.67 4.28
C PHE A 121 -7.56 -4.04 4.29
N LEU A 122 -7.70 -2.95 5.01
CA LEU A 122 -8.97 -2.26 5.22
C LEU A 122 -9.06 -1.09 4.25
N PHE A 123 -10.05 -1.13 3.35
CA PHE A 123 -10.27 -0.08 2.36
C PHE A 123 -11.51 0.72 2.66
N VAL A 124 -11.45 2.02 2.35
CA VAL A 124 -12.59 2.96 2.39
C VAL A 124 -12.83 3.55 1.01
N ARG A 125 -14.09 3.87 0.72
CA ARG A 125 -14.48 4.54 -0.52
C ARG A 125 -14.74 6.02 -0.26
N ILE A 126 -13.96 6.89 -0.92
CA ILE A 126 -14.05 8.34 -0.80
C ILE A 126 -14.17 8.92 -2.20
N GLY A 127 -15.21 9.72 -2.46
CA GLY A 127 -15.42 10.32 -3.78
C GLY A 127 -15.51 9.31 -4.93
N GLY A 128 -16.11 8.13 -4.66
CA GLY A 128 -16.23 7.06 -5.66
C GLY A 128 -15.00 6.15 -5.80
N ARG A 129 -13.86 6.46 -5.18
CA ARG A 129 -12.58 5.74 -5.29
C ARG A 129 -12.25 4.98 -4.03
N TRP A 130 -11.56 3.84 -4.17
CA TRP A 130 -11.08 3.05 -3.05
C TRP A 130 -9.69 3.53 -2.60
N TYR A 131 -9.48 3.52 -1.28
CA TYR A 131 -8.21 3.86 -0.65
C TYR A 131 -7.92 2.85 0.46
N LEU A 132 -6.67 2.41 0.58
CA LEU A 132 -6.19 1.67 1.74
C LEU A 132 -6.22 2.60 2.96
N ASP A 133 -6.90 2.20 4.02
CA ASP A 133 -7.11 3.02 5.21
C ASP A 133 -6.39 2.48 6.45
N ASP A 134 -6.19 1.15 6.52
CA ASP A 134 -5.42 0.51 7.56
C ASP A 134 -5.00 -0.90 7.16
N VAL A 135 -4.04 -1.48 7.90
CA VAL A 135 -3.63 -2.88 7.78
C VAL A 135 -3.60 -3.52 9.17
N VAL A 136 -4.09 -4.74 9.27
CA VAL A 136 -4.13 -5.52 10.51
C VAL A 136 -3.43 -6.86 10.25
N ASN A 137 -2.29 -7.05 10.85
CA ASN A 137 -1.57 -8.32 10.83
C ASN A 137 -2.01 -9.21 12.01
N GLY A 138 -2.05 -10.51 11.80
CA GLY A 138 -2.40 -11.47 12.83
C GLY A 138 -3.76 -11.16 13.49
N ASN A 139 -3.77 -11.06 14.83
CA ASN A 139 -4.93 -10.66 15.62
C ASN A 139 -5.06 -9.13 15.77
N GLY A 140 -4.05 -8.36 15.32
CA GLY A 140 -4.02 -6.89 15.36
C GLY A 140 -3.45 -6.29 16.64
N ARG A 141 -2.91 -7.12 17.53
CA ARG A 141 -2.33 -6.71 18.83
C ARG A 141 -1.09 -7.54 19.15
N GLU A 142 -0.14 -6.90 19.81
CA GLU A 142 1.02 -7.61 20.37
C GLU A 142 0.59 -8.71 21.40
N PRO A 143 1.31 -9.84 21.48
CA PRO A 143 2.48 -10.22 20.68
C PRO A 143 2.12 -10.90 19.34
N ASP A 144 0.83 -11.19 19.07
CA ASP A 144 0.38 -12.05 17.95
C ASP A 144 0.01 -11.25 16.69
N GLY A 145 0.36 -9.99 16.65
CA GLY A 145 0.08 -9.13 15.49
C GLY A 145 0.13 -7.64 15.83
N TRP A 146 -0.23 -6.82 14.84
CA TRP A 146 -0.22 -5.35 14.95
C TRP A 146 -1.29 -4.73 14.06
N THR A 147 -1.57 -3.46 14.31
CA THR A 147 -2.37 -2.59 13.43
C THR A 147 -1.49 -1.44 12.94
N LEU A 148 -1.40 -1.23 11.62
CA LEU A 148 -0.49 -0.25 11.02
C LEU A 148 -0.71 1.16 11.60
N SER A 149 -1.96 1.60 11.72
CA SER A 149 -2.25 2.91 12.30
C SER A 149 -1.88 3.02 13.79
N ALA A 150 -1.77 1.92 14.53
CA ALA A 150 -1.28 1.92 15.89
C ALA A 150 0.26 2.07 15.91
N LEU A 151 0.98 1.31 15.08
CA LEU A 151 2.44 1.43 14.92
C LEU A 151 2.83 2.86 14.52
N LEU A 152 2.16 3.42 13.51
CA LEU A 152 2.43 4.79 13.03
C LEU A 152 2.18 5.89 14.10
N ARG A 153 1.54 5.60 15.21
CA ARG A 153 1.35 6.52 16.35
C ARG A 153 2.33 6.28 17.50
N GLN A 154 3.00 5.14 17.51
CA GLN A 154 4.00 4.88 18.54
C GLN A 154 5.22 5.80 18.34
N ARG A 155 5.67 6.38 19.43
CA ARG A 155 6.83 7.26 19.53
C ARG A 155 7.65 6.74 20.71
N PRO A 156 8.60 5.83 20.49
CA PRO A 156 9.46 5.28 21.54
C PRO A 156 10.35 6.37 22.18
#